data_4454d014f5d12b00c9f2411c21fda039
#
_entry.id   4454d014f5d12b00c9f2411c21fda039
#
_cell.length_a   1.000
_cell.length_b   1.000
_cell.length_c   1.000
_cell.angle_alpha   90.00
_cell.angle_beta   90.00
_cell.angle_gamma   90.00
#
_symmetry.space_group_name_H-M   'P 1'
#
loop_
_entity.id
_entity.type
_entity.pdbx_description
1 polymer ?
#
loop_
_entity_poly.entity_id
_entity_poly.type
_entity_poly.pdbx_seq_one_letter_code
_entity_poly.pdbx_strand_id
1 'polypeptide(L)'
;MINRTKCGVISITGFPNSGKSTLINSFVKSKISIVSHKVQTTQEAIKGIVNISENQLIFIDTPGMVRVRKHFNKKLSRSIMENENICDINLLIIDVTKKIEKKSFELIKELLQICDNNFLVLNKIDLIERSKLLEISKLVNEKLNFKKTFMISAKKGEGVKSLLNEILNFIPFKPWIFKNNKQSTDKDITFQISEITREKIFQLINKEIPYTVKIETSLQKNKKIYIIEQRILVKKTSHKSIIIGKMGDKIKEIGSRARLD
;
A
#
# COMPACT_ATOMS: atom_id res chain seq x y z
N MET A 1 -27.09 13.66 19.66
CA MET A 1 -26.77 12.21 19.62
C MET A 1 -25.25 12.07 19.50
N ILE A 2 -24.62 11.44 20.49
CA ILE A 2 -23.17 11.21 20.46
C ILE A 2 -22.91 10.23 19.33
N ASN A 3 -22.14 10.65 18.34
CA ASN A 3 -21.74 9.80 17.22
C ASN A 3 -20.90 8.65 17.78
N ARG A 4 -21.44 7.42 17.83
CA ARG A 4 -20.72 6.25 18.37
C ARG A 4 -19.67 5.71 17.40
N THR A 5 -19.70 6.18 16.14
CA THR A 5 -18.79 5.73 15.10
C THR A 5 -17.47 6.48 15.11
N LYS A 6 -16.38 5.79 14.84
CA LYS A 6 -15.07 6.39 14.59
C LYS A 6 -14.67 6.22 13.13
N CYS A 7 -14.02 7.22 12.56
CA CYS A 7 -13.44 7.13 11.23
C CYS A 7 -12.09 7.84 11.21
N GLY A 8 -11.05 7.13 10.73
CA GLY A 8 -9.70 7.69 10.66
C GLY A 8 -9.05 7.47 9.31
N VAL A 9 -8.32 8.49 8.86
CA VAL A 9 -7.48 8.45 7.67
C VAL A 9 -6.04 8.21 8.09
N ILE A 10 -5.45 7.12 7.60
CA ILE A 10 -4.10 6.68 7.96
C ILE A 10 -3.21 6.75 6.72
N SER A 11 -2.23 7.64 6.75
CA SER A 11 -1.18 7.69 5.72
C SER A 11 -0.14 6.61 5.97
N ILE A 12 0.29 5.90 4.92
CA ILE A 12 1.38 4.93 5.00
C ILE A 12 2.54 5.44 4.17
N THR A 13 3.62 5.81 4.86
CA THR A 13 4.82 6.39 4.27
C THR A 13 6.04 5.46 4.48
N GLY A 14 7.10 5.68 3.75
CA GLY A 14 8.34 4.91 3.89
C GLY A 14 9.04 4.66 2.57
N PHE A 15 10.24 4.10 2.64
CA PHE A 15 11.07 3.82 1.47
C PHE A 15 10.44 2.79 0.53
N PRO A 16 10.85 2.76 -0.74
CA PRO A 16 10.47 1.68 -1.65
C PRO A 16 10.84 0.32 -1.07
N ASN A 17 9.94 -0.66 -1.24
CA ASN A 17 10.10 -2.04 -0.75
C ASN A 17 10.16 -2.19 0.79
N SER A 18 9.73 -1.19 1.56
CA SER A 18 9.61 -1.32 3.03
C SER A 18 8.45 -2.19 3.47
N GLY A 19 7.53 -2.54 2.57
CA GLY A 19 6.39 -3.41 2.85
C GLY A 19 5.06 -2.68 3.04
N LYS A 20 4.93 -1.44 2.56
CA LYS A 20 3.69 -0.64 2.62
C LYS A 20 2.47 -1.37 2.06
N SER A 21 2.54 -1.77 0.79
CA SER A 21 1.45 -2.49 0.12
C SER A 21 1.16 -3.85 0.76
N THR A 22 2.18 -4.55 1.28
CA THR A 22 2.01 -5.80 2.02
C THR A 22 1.21 -5.57 3.30
N LEU A 23 1.52 -4.49 4.03
CA LEU A 23 0.82 -4.15 5.27
C LEU A 23 -0.64 -3.76 5.00
N ILE A 24 -0.91 -2.95 3.97
CA ILE A 24 -2.28 -2.59 3.58
C ILE A 24 -3.09 -3.84 3.23
N ASN A 25 -2.56 -4.73 2.38
CA ASN A 25 -3.22 -5.98 2.03
C ASN A 25 -3.50 -6.85 3.26
N SER A 26 -2.58 -6.87 4.23
CA SER A 26 -2.75 -7.57 5.50
C SER A 26 -3.89 -6.99 6.36
N PHE A 27 -4.02 -5.66 6.43
CA PHE A 27 -5.11 -5.01 7.14
C PHE A 27 -6.47 -5.25 6.48
N VAL A 28 -6.53 -5.11 5.17
CA VAL A 28 -7.76 -5.26 4.38
C VAL A 28 -8.16 -6.73 4.23
N LYS A 29 -7.24 -7.67 4.49
CA LYS A 29 -7.39 -9.13 4.26
C LYS A 29 -7.78 -9.47 2.82
N SER A 30 -7.41 -8.62 1.88
CA SER A 30 -7.59 -8.81 0.44
C SER A 30 -6.47 -8.12 -0.33
N LYS A 31 -6.27 -8.55 -1.57
CA LYS A 31 -5.21 -8.03 -2.43
C LYS A 31 -5.71 -6.82 -3.20
N ILE A 32 -5.48 -5.64 -2.67
CA ILE A 32 -5.88 -4.37 -3.29
C ILE A 32 -4.70 -3.57 -3.85
N SER A 33 -3.48 -3.85 -3.40
CA SER A 33 -2.27 -3.16 -3.84
C SER A 33 -1.21 -4.16 -4.30
N ILE A 34 -0.45 -3.79 -5.34
CA ILE A 34 0.60 -4.63 -5.92
C ILE A 34 1.74 -4.83 -4.93
N VAL A 35 2.15 -6.09 -4.77
CA VAL A 35 3.33 -6.48 -4.00
C VAL A 35 4.40 -7.02 -4.93
N SER A 36 5.51 -6.29 -5.11
CA SER A 36 6.65 -6.72 -5.91
C SER A 36 7.97 -6.24 -5.31
N HIS A 37 9.05 -6.96 -5.60
CA HIS A 37 10.41 -6.54 -5.24
C HIS A 37 10.89 -5.34 -6.07
N LYS A 38 10.21 -4.99 -7.17
CA LYS A 38 10.53 -3.82 -7.98
C LYS A 38 10.04 -2.55 -7.30
N VAL A 39 10.80 -1.47 -7.45
CA VAL A 39 10.47 -0.18 -6.85
C VAL A 39 9.29 0.49 -7.57
N GLN A 40 8.52 1.31 -6.86
CA GLN A 40 7.46 2.15 -7.46
C GLN A 40 6.38 1.38 -8.23
N THR A 41 5.86 0.29 -7.65
CA THR A 41 4.77 -0.50 -8.24
C THR A 41 3.43 0.22 -8.18
N THR A 42 3.19 1.01 -7.16
CA THR A 42 1.97 1.81 -6.98
C THR A 42 2.04 3.05 -7.88
N GLN A 43 1.22 3.08 -8.93
CA GLN A 43 1.14 4.23 -9.87
C GLN A 43 0.09 5.25 -9.44
N GLU A 44 -1.01 4.79 -8.86
CA GLU A 44 -2.08 5.60 -8.30
C GLU A 44 -2.23 5.32 -6.81
N ALA A 45 -2.58 6.36 -6.04
CA ALA A 45 -2.91 6.17 -4.64
C ALA A 45 -4.15 5.27 -4.52
N ILE A 46 -4.01 4.20 -3.77
CA ILE A 46 -5.09 3.25 -3.50
C ILE A 46 -5.50 3.42 -2.04
N LYS A 47 -6.80 3.53 -1.79
CA LYS A 47 -7.33 3.54 -0.44
C LYS A 47 -7.73 2.12 -0.04
N GLY A 48 -7.12 1.64 1.05
CA GLY A 48 -7.56 0.42 1.72
C GLY A 48 -8.59 0.77 2.79
N ILE A 49 -9.77 0.17 2.73
CA ILE A 49 -10.85 0.44 3.67
C ILE A 49 -11.01 -0.78 4.57
N VAL A 50 -10.96 -0.56 5.88
CA VAL A 50 -11.13 -1.61 6.89
C VAL A 50 -12.22 -1.17 7.86
N ASN A 51 -13.29 -1.95 7.91
CA ASN A 51 -14.39 -1.73 8.84
C ASN A 51 -14.33 -2.75 9.97
N ILE A 52 -14.28 -2.26 11.22
CA ILE A 52 -14.19 -3.08 12.43
C ILE A 52 -15.25 -2.56 13.42
N SER A 53 -16.32 -3.30 13.60
CA SER A 53 -17.46 -2.88 14.44
C SER A 53 -17.95 -1.48 14.03
N GLU A 54 -17.93 -0.50 14.94
CA GLU A 54 -18.33 0.89 14.72
C GLU A 54 -17.20 1.77 14.16
N ASN A 55 -16.07 1.19 13.74
CA ASN A 55 -14.90 1.95 13.33
C ASN A 55 -14.57 1.72 11.85
N GLN A 56 -14.24 2.78 11.13
CA GLN A 56 -13.74 2.73 9.75
C GLN A 56 -12.32 3.29 9.69
N LEU A 57 -11.40 2.52 9.13
CA LEU A 57 -10.02 2.90 8.88
C LEU A 57 -9.80 3.03 7.37
N ILE A 58 -9.22 4.14 6.94
CA ILE A 58 -8.90 4.39 5.54
C ILE A 58 -7.40 4.54 5.41
N PHE A 59 -6.76 3.50 4.90
CA PHE A 59 -5.32 3.47 4.64
C PHE A 59 -5.02 4.03 3.27
N ILE A 60 -4.12 5.01 3.18
CA ILE A 60 -3.69 5.59 1.90
C ILE A 60 -2.29 5.09 1.59
N ASP A 61 -2.16 4.27 0.52
CA ASP A 61 -0.85 3.87 -0.01
C ASP A 61 -0.24 5.03 -0.79
N THR A 62 0.72 5.68 -0.18
CA THR A 62 1.44 6.75 -0.86
C THR A 62 2.54 6.15 -1.75
N PRO A 63 2.64 6.54 -3.03
CA PRO A 63 3.77 6.18 -3.87
C PRO A 63 5.07 6.58 -3.16
N GLY A 64 6.00 5.63 -3.00
CA GLY A 64 7.21 5.78 -2.16
C GLY A 64 7.89 7.15 -2.23
N MET A 65 8.63 7.52 -1.22
CA MET A 65 9.16 8.84 -0.81
C MET A 65 9.55 9.83 -1.93
N VAL A 66 9.90 9.36 -3.12
CA VAL A 66 10.39 10.20 -4.24
C VAL A 66 9.28 11.05 -4.89
N ARG A 67 7.99 10.71 -4.69
CA ARG A 67 6.85 11.41 -5.33
C ARG A 67 5.92 12.14 -4.38
N VAL A 68 6.13 12.03 -3.07
CA VAL A 68 5.24 12.61 -2.05
C VAL A 68 5.08 14.13 -2.27
N ARG A 69 6.14 14.86 -2.54
CA ARG A 69 6.10 16.32 -2.79
C ARG A 69 5.25 16.73 -4.01
N LYS A 70 5.23 15.93 -5.09
CA LYS A 70 4.49 16.28 -6.33
C LYS A 70 3.05 15.78 -6.36
N HIS A 71 2.72 14.68 -5.66
CA HIS A 71 1.39 14.07 -5.71
C HIS A 71 0.47 14.53 -4.57
N PHE A 72 1.00 14.78 -3.38
CA PHE A 72 0.22 15.38 -2.30
C PHE A 72 -0.33 16.76 -2.70
N ASN A 73 0.48 17.58 -3.39
CA ASN A 73 0.09 18.92 -3.80
C ASN A 73 -0.91 19.00 -4.97
N LYS A 74 -1.15 17.93 -5.75
CA LYS A 74 -1.97 18.03 -6.97
C LYS A 74 -3.29 17.25 -6.98
N LYS A 75 -3.44 16.13 -6.27
CA LYS A 75 -4.66 15.30 -6.34
C LYS A 75 -5.38 15.11 -5.00
N LEU A 76 -4.69 15.16 -3.87
CA LEU A 76 -5.35 15.17 -2.55
C LEU A 76 -5.86 16.56 -2.17
N SER A 77 -5.28 17.63 -2.74
CA SER A 77 -5.55 19.01 -2.36
C SER A 77 -6.96 19.53 -2.64
N ARG A 78 -7.78 18.89 -3.45
CA ARG A 78 -9.12 19.42 -3.74
C ARG A 78 -10.28 18.82 -2.95
N SER A 79 -10.10 17.67 -2.32
CA SER A 79 -11.19 17.02 -1.56
C SER A 79 -10.91 16.77 -0.07
N ILE A 80 -9.69 17.05 0.41
CA ILE A 80 -9.28 16.83 1.81
C ILE A 80 -8.66 18.08 2.43
N MET A 81 -8.24 19.07 1.64
CA MET A 81 -7.57 20.29 2.09
C MET A 81 -8.48 21.37 2.72
N GLU A 82 -9.74 21.08 3.00
CA GLU A 82 -10.57 22.00 3.82
C GLU A 82 -10.33 21.87 5.33
N ASN A 83 -9.49 20.90 5.76
CA ASN A 83 -9.09 20.74 7.17
C ASN A 83 -7.56 20.56 7.27
N GLU A 84 -6.94 21.24 8.21
CA GLU A 84 -5.50 21.45 8.41
C GLU A 84 -4.63 20.18 8.55
N ASN A 85 -5.18 18.99 8.74
CA ASN A 85 -4.46 17.71 8.81
C ASN A 85 -4.85 16.75 7.68
N ILE A 86 -3.88 16.39 6.85
CA ILE A 86 -4.04 15.51 5.69
C ILE A 86 -4.42 14.07 6.12
N CYS A 87 -4.07 13.65 7.33
CA CYS A 87 -4.39 12.36 7.93
C CYS A 87 -4.44 12.45 9.46
N ASP A 88 -5.14 11.50 10.08
CA ASP A 88 -5.23 11.41 11.54
C ASP A 88 -3.98 10.72 12.14
N ILE A 89 -3.38 9.79 11.39
CA ILE A 89 -2.17 9.04 11.77
C ILE A 89 -1.28 8.87 10.55
N ASN A 90 0.03 9.03 10.72
CA ASN A 90 1.03 8.65 9.73
C ASN A 90 1.83 7.44 10.21
N LEU A 91 1.83 6.35 9.45
CA LEU A 91 2.65 5.17 9.68
C LEU A 91 3.91 5.26 8.84
N LEU A 92 5.05 5.55 9.46
CA LEU A 92 6.35 5.47 8.79
C LEU A 92 6.88 4.03 8.84
N ILE A 93 6.93 3.36 7.69
CA ILE A 93 7.41 1.99 7.58
C ILE A 93 8.88 1.95 7.20
N ILE A 94 9.69 1.29 8.02
CA ILE A 94 11.12 1.06 7.80
C ILE A 94 11.37 -0.44 7.64
N ASP A 95 12.09 -0.81 6.58
CA ASP A 95 12.64 -2.15 6.36
C ASP A 95 13.90 -2.32 7.24
N VAL A 96 13.80 -3.10 8.31
CA VAL A 96 14.90 -3.30 9.29
C VAL A 96 16.07 -4.10 8.74
N THR A 97 15.92 -4.73 7.57
CA THR A 97 17.02 -5.44 6.91
C THR A 97 18.00 -4.49 6.20
N LYS A 98 17.61 -3.22 6.04
CA LYS A 98 18.38 -2.20 5.33
C LYS A 98 19.00 -1.19 6.28
N LYS A 99 20.23 -0.78 5.99
CA LYS A 99 20.89 0.30 6.72
C LYS A 99 20.21 1.63 6.41
N ILE A 100 19.90 2.40 7.45
CA ILE A 100 19.33 3.74 7.30
C ILE A 100 20.51 4.72 7.09
N GLU A 101 20.60 5.32 5.91
CA GLU A 101 21.62 6.30 5.59
C GLU A 101 21.32 7.65 6.27
N LYS A 102 22.35 8.45 6.54
CA LYS A 102 22.19 9.79 7.15
C LYS A 102 21.22 10.69 6.38
N LYS A 103 21.32 10.70 5.05
CA LYS A 103 20.41 11.47 4.17
C LYS A 103 18.95 11.05 4.27
N SER A 104 18.69 9.82 4.68
CA SER A 104 17.33 9.31 4.85
C SER A 104 16.59 9.96 6.01
N PHE A 105 17.30 10.40 7.06
CA PHE A 105 16.68 11.07 8.20
C PHE A 105 16.08 12.42 7.85
N GLU A 106 16.69 13.18 6.93
CA GLU A 106 16.13 14.46 6.45
C GLU A 106 14.81 14.25 5.71
N LEU A 107 14.79 13.25 4.79
CA LEU A 107 13.58 12.89 4.08
C LEU A 107 12.48 12.38 5.03
N ILE A 108 12.84 11.61 6.04
CA ILE A 108 11.89 11.13 7.05
C ILE A 108 11.32 12.32 7.84
N LYS A 109 12.14 13.28 8.25
CA LYS A 109 11.67 14.50 8.95
C LYS A 109 10.61 15.24 8.14
N GLU A 110 10.78 15.37 6.82
CA GLU A 110 9.77 15.97 5.94
C GLU A 110 8.46 15.17 5.95
N LEU A 111 8.53 13.83 5.97
CA LEU A 111 7.36 12.97 6.02
C LEU A 111 6.62 13.02 7.37
N LEU A 112 7.33 13.29 8.46
CA LEU A 112 6.71 13.40 9.77
C LEU A 112 5.93 14.71 9.95
N GLN A 113 6.15 15.71 9.09
CA GLN A 113 5.40 16.99 9.10
C GLN A 113 3.97 16.84 8.52
N ILE A 114 3.63 15.70 7.92
CA ILE A 114 2.32 15.46 7.31
C ILE A 114 1.23 15.32 8.36
N CYS A 115 1.59 14.88 9.57
CA CYS A 115 0.65 14.51 10.61
C CYS A 115 1.27 14.66 12.01
N ASP A 116 0.48 15.06 13.01
CA ASP A 116 0.94 15.15 14.40
C ASP A 116 1.11 13.78 15.07
N ASN A 117 0.33 12.79 14.64
CA ASN A 117 0.38 11.45 15.17
C ASN A 117 1.25 10.55 14.28
N ASN A 118 2.56 10.56 14.50
CA ASN A 118 3.48 9.72 13.78
C ASN A 118 3.79 8.44 14.56
N PHE A 119 3.59 7.28 13.92
CA PHE A 119 3.94 5.96 14.43
C PHE A 119 5.09 5.39 13.61
N LEU A 120 6.11 4.88 14.29
CA LEU A 120 7.20 4.14 13.67
C LEU A 120 6.80 2.66 13.53
N VAL A 121 6.92 2.11 12.34
CA VAL A 121 6.67 0.69 12.06
C VAL A 121 7.94 0.06 11.51
N LEU A 122 8.65 -0.67 12.36
CA LEU A 122 9.80 -1.48 12.01
C LEU A 122 9.33 -2.80 11.42
N ASN A 123 9.45 -2.95 10.09
CA ASN A 123 8.90 -4.11 9.36
C ASN A 123 10.00 -5.09 8.93
N LYS A 124 9.59 -6.34 8.69
CA LYS A 124 10.42 -7.50 8.32
C LYS A 124 11.28 -8.00 9.48
N ILE A 125 10.74 -7.94 10.69
CA ILE A 125 11.44 -8.41 11.90
C ILE A 125 11.79 -9.91 11.85
N ASP A 126 11.06 -10.66 11.05
CA ASP A 126 11.28 -12.08 10.78
C ASP A 126 12.60 -12.39 10.07
N LEU A 127 13.33 -11.37 9.60
CA LEU A 127 14.57 -11.49 8.83
C LEU A 127 15.80 -11.01 9.59
N ILE A 128 15.67 -10.56 10.86
CA ILE A 128 16.79 -10.11 11.68
C ILE A 128 16.68 -10.58 13.12
N GLU A 129 17.80 -10.55 13.84
CA GLU A 129 17.86 -10.87 15.26
C GLU A 129 17.27 -9.76 16.14
N ARG A 130 16.74 -10.15 17.32
CA ARG A 130 16.11 -9.20 18.26
C ARG A 130 17.06 -8.13 18.78
N SER A 131 18.34 -8.48 19.05
CA SER A 131 19.37 -7.54 19.49
C SER A 131 19.53 -6.39 18.51
N LYS A 132 19.70 -6.72 17.22
CA LYS A 132 19.85 -5.76 16.14
C LYS A 132 18.58 -4.92 15.93
N LEU A 133 17.40 -5.51 16.13
CA LEU A 133 16.13 -4.79 16.05
C LEU A 133 16.03 -3.71 17.14
N LEU A 134 16.46 -4.00 18.36
CA LEU A 134 16.48 -3.05 19.47
C LEU A 134 17.45 -1.88 19.20
N GLU A 135 18.63 -2.15 18.65
CA GLU A 135 19.60 -1.14 18.26
C GLU A 135 19.02 -0.19 17.21
N ILE A 136 18.36 -0.73 16.17
CA ILE A 136 17.69 0.07 15.12
C ILE A 136 16.57 0.91 15.73
N SER A 137 15.76 0.31 16.60
CA SER A 137 14.67 1.02 17.27
C SER A 137 15.19 2.20 18.09
N LYS A 138 16.25 1.97 18.90
CA LYS A 138 16.91 3.02 19.69
C LYS A 138 17.44 4.13 18.80
N LEU A 139 18.23 3.80 17.76
CA LEU A 139 18.83 4.75 16.82
C LEU A 139 17.78 5.65 16.17
N VAL A 140 16.64 5.09 15.74
CA VAL A 140 15.60 5.84 15.04
C VAL A 140 14.84 6.74 16.00
N ASN A 141 14.48 6.25 17.20
CA ASN A 141 13.73 7.04 18.20
C ASN A 141 14.58 8.13 18.85
N GLU A 142 15.90 7.98 18.93
CA GLU A 142 16.81 9.06 19.40
C GLU A 142 16.90 10.23 18.42
N LYS A 143 16.73 9.98 17.13
CA LYS A 143 16.86 11.02 16.07
C LYS A 143 15.55 11.64 15.64
N LEU A 144 14.46 10.94 15.85
CA LEU A 144 13.11 11.30 15.38
C LEU A 144 12.09 11.03 16.47
N ASN A 145 11.07 11.89 16.54
CA ASN A 145 10.02 11.77 17.55
C ASN A 145 8.82 11.00 17.01
N PHE A 146 8.47 9.88 17.67
CA PHE A 146 7.29 9.08 17.36
C PHE A 146 6.42 8.90 18.60
N LYS A 147 5.12 8.94 18.43
CA LYS A 147 4.19 8.66 19.55
C LYS A 147 4.21 7.19 19.97
N LYS A 148 4.41 6.31 19.01
CA LYS A 148 4.46 4.85 19.21
C LYS A 148 5.43 4.20 18.24
N THR A 149 6.04 3.09 18.66
CA THR A 149 6.91 2.26 17.83
C THR A 149 6.40 0.82 17.84
N PHE A 150 6.23 0.26 16.64
CA PHE A 150 5.77 -1.12 16.44
C PHE A 150 6.82 -1.91 15.68
N MET A 151 6.97 -3.16 16.07
CA MET A 151 7.84 -4.14 15.46
C MET A 151 6.97 -5.22 14.84
N ILE A 152 7.01 -5.35 13.49
CA ILE A 152 6.08 -6.23 12.77
C ILE A 152 6.76 -7.04 11.66
N SER A 153 6.13 -8.15 11.31
CA SER A 153 6.29 -8.78 10.02
C SER A 153 4.97 -8.71 9.26
N ALA A 154 4.85 -7.75 8.34
CA ALA A 154 3.65 -7.61 7.53
C ALA A 154 3.35 -8.87 6.69
N LYS A 155 4.40 -9.64 6.32
CA LYS A 155 4.30 -10.88 5.56
C LYS A 155 3.77 -12.04 6.40
N LYS A 156 4.22 -12.16 7.66
CA LYS A 156 3.80 -13.24 8.58
C LYS A 156 2.61 -12.86 9.46
N GLY A 157 2.21 -11.58 9.47
CA GLY A 157 1.14 -11.07 10.32
C GLY A 157 1.56 -10.80 11.78
N GLU A 158 2.83 -11.00 12.13
CA GLU A 158 3.35 -10.75 13.49
C GLU A 158 3.24 -9.26 13.81
N GLY A 159 2.72 -8.92 15.00
CA GLY A 159 2.58 -7.53 15.46
C GLY A 159 1.49 -6.69 14.75
N VAL A 160 0.94 -7.17 13.62
CA VAL A 160 -0.03 -6.42 12.81
C VAL A 160 -1.33 -6.16 13.57
N LYS A 161 -1.83 -7.13 14.32
CA LYS A 161 -3.05 -6.99 15.14
C LYS A 161 -2.85 -5.95 16.26
N SER A 162 -1.70 -5.92 16.91
CA SER A 162 -1.38 -4.93 17.94
C SER A 162 -1.32 -3.52 17.37
N LEU A 163 -0.67 -3.33 16.20
CA LEU A 163 -0.65 -2.07 15.48
C LEU A 163 -2.07 -1.60 15.13
N LEU A 164 -2.92 -2.50 14.60
CA LEU A 164 -4.29 -2.17 14.23
C LEU A 164 -5.13 -1.73 15.45
N ASN A 165 -5.00 -2.43 16.58
CA ASN A 165 -5.70 -2.08 17.81
C ASN A 165 -5.28 -0.69 18.33
N GLU A 166 -3.99 -0.36 18.25
CA GLU A 166 -3.52 0.95 18.67
C GLU A 166 -4.02 2.06 17.74
N ILE A 167 -4.06 1.83 16.44
CA ILE A 167 -4.66 2.78 15.48
C ILE A 167 -6.11 3.08 15.88
N LEU A 168 -6.92 2.08 16.25
CA LEU A 168 -8.30 2.25 16.68
C LEU A 168 -8.46 3.15 17.92
N ASN A 169 -7.44 3.19 18.79
CA ASN A 169 -7.45 4.06 19.98
C ASN A 169 -7.23 5.54 19.61
N PHE A 170 -6.49 5.80 18.53
CA PHE A 170 -6.09 7.16 18.12
C PHE A 170 -7.02 7.83 17.12
N ILE A 171 -7.88 7.07 16.44
CA ILE A 171 -8.79 7.66 15.45
C ILE A 171 -9.94 8.45 16.12
N PRO A 172 -10.36 9.57 15.50
CA PRO A 172 -11.39 10.44 16.04
C PRO A 172 -12.81 9.88 15.92
N PHE A 173 -13.72 10.39 16.74
CA PHE A 173 -15.15 10.20 16.57
C PHE A 173 -15.65 11.04 15.39
N LYS A 174 -15.90 10.38 14.25
CA LYS A 174 -16.40 10.99 13.01
C LYS A 174 -17.35 10.00 12.31
N PRO A 175 -18.28 10.49 11.48
CA PRO A 175 -19.07 9.63 10.60
C PRO A 175 -18.19 8.87 9.61
N TRP A 176 -18.63 7.70 9.19
CA TRP A 176 -17.96 6.94 8.14
C TRP A 176 -17.97 7.70 6.81
N ILE A 177 -16.84 7.72 6.13
CA ILE A 177 -16.66 8.31 4.80
C ILE A 177 -17.26 7.39 3.74
N PHE A 178 -17.03 6.08 3.85
CA PHE A 178 -17.57 5.08 2.93
C PHE A 178 -18.78 4.40 3.56
N LYS A 179 -19.96 4.60 2.96
CA LYS A 179 -21.23 4.04 3.48
C LYS A 179 -21.37 2.54 3.29
N ASN A 180 -20.68 1.97 2.28
CA ASN A 180 -20.72 0.53 2.02
C ASN A 180 -19.73 -0.20 2.93
N ASN A 181 -20.25 -0.92 3.92
CA ASN A 181 -19.47 -1.66 4.91
C ASN A 181 -18.70 -2.87 4.34
N LYS A 182 -19.03 -3.32 3.13
CA LYS A 182 -18.33 -4.42 2.43
C LYS A 182 -17.22 -3.93 1.50
N GLN A 183 -17.06 -2.63 1.36
CA GLN A 183 -16.05 -2.06 0.47
C GLN A 183 -14.67 -2.14 1.11
N SER A 184 -13.72 -2.75 0.42
CA SER A 184 -12.32 -2.90 0.86
C SER A 184 -11.37 -1.88 0.22
N THR A 185 -11.80 -1.18 -0.83
CA THR A 185 -11.02 -0.15 -1.54
C THR A 185 -11.94 0.85 -2.23
N ASP A 186 -11.41 2.01 -2.59
CA ASP A 186 -12.10 3.04 -3.40
C ASP A 186 -12.11 2.72 -4.91
N LYS A 187 -11.45 1.64 -5.32
CA LYS A 187 -11.35 1.20 -6.72
C LYS A 187 -12.40 0.16 -7.06
N ASP A 188 -12.86 0.18 -8.30
CA ASP A 188 -13.80 -0.83 -8.81
C ASP A 188 -13.13 -2.20 -8.97
N ILE A 189 -13.93 -3.22 -9.19
CA ILE A 189 -13.45 -4.60 -9.33
C ILE A 189 -12.60 -4.78 -10.59
N THR A 190 -12.86 -4.04 -11.67
CA THR A 190 -12.10 -4.16 -12.92
C THR A 190 -10.68 -3.60 -12.74
N PHE A 191 -10.54 -2.54 -11.96
CA PHE A 191 -9.24 -2.02 -11.55
C PHE A 191 -8.48 -3.03 -10.70
N GLN A 192 -9.12 -3.66 -9.70
CA GLN A 192 -8.47 -4.66 -8.84
C GLN A 192 -7.97 -5.85 -9.66
N ILE A 193 -8.78 -6.36 -10.59
CA ILE A 193 -8.40 -7.44 -11.51
C ILE A 193 -7.23 -7.02 -12.41
N SER A 194 -7.22 -5.77 -12.90
CA SER A 194 -6.11 -5.22 -13.69
C SER A 194 -4.82 -5.18 -12.88
N GLU A 195 -4.88 -4.78 -11.61
CA GLU A 195 -3.72 -4.71 -10.72
C GLU A 195 -3.16 -6.10 -10.38
N ILE A 196 -4.00 -7.13 -10.23
CA ILE A 196 -3.55 -8.53 -10.07
C ILE A 196 -2.72 -8.96 -11.29
N THR A 197 -3.23 -8.74 -12.49
CA THR A 197 -2.49 -9.11 -13.72
C THR A 197 -1.22 -8.26 -13.87
N ARG A 198 -1.26 -6.97 -13.55
CA ARG A 198 -0.10 -6.08 -13.58
C ARG A 198 0.98 -6.55 -12.60
N GLU A 199 0.61 -7.03 -11.43
CA GLU A 199 1.56 -7.62 -10.48
C GLU A 199 2.30 -8.83 -11.07
N LYS A 200 1.58 -9.73 -11.77
CA LYS A 200 2.23 -10.89 -12.40
C LYS A 200 3.20 -10.45 -13.50
N ILE A 201 2.86 -9.40 -14.25
CA ILE A 201 3.80 -8.80 -15.21
C ILE A 201 5.04 -8.25 -14.48
N PHE A 202 4.87 -7.55 -13.34
CA PHE A 202 6.00 -7.08 -12.54
C PHE A 202 6.87 -8.22 -12.00
N GLN A 203 6.28 -9.36 -11.65
CA GLN A 203 7.00 -10.52 -11.14
C GLN A 203 7.76 -11.28 -12.22
N LEU A 204 7.17 -11.45 -13.42
CA LEU A 204 7.64 -12.33 -14.47
C LEU A 204 8.44 -11.62 -15.57
N ILE A 205 8.25 -10.33 -15.77
CA ILE A 205 8.92 -9.54 -16.81
C ILE A 205 9.97 -8.63 -16.18
N ASN A 206 11.19 -8.69 -16.70
CA ASN A 206 12.31 -7.87 -16.23
C ASN A 206 12.36 -6.49 -16.92
N LYS A 207 13.30 -5.62 -16.46
CA LYS A 207 13.59 -4.28 -16.99
C LYS A 207 12.42 -3.30 -16.83
N GLU A 208 12.34 -2.32 -17.71
CA GLU A 208 11.42 -1.17 -17.67
C GLU A 208 10.01 -1.48 -18.20
N ILE A 209 9.80 -2.64 -18.82
CA ILE A 209 8.54 -2.97 -19.50
C ILE A 209 7.33 -2.89 -18.56
N PRO A 210 7.36 -3.49 -17.35
CA PRO A 210 6.22 -3.47 -16.43
C PRO A 210 5.71 -2.07 -16.08
N TYR A 211 6.60 -1.07 -16.06
CA TYR A 211 6.24 0.33 -15.75
C TYR A 211 5.49 1.05 -16.87
N THR A 212 5.56 0.52 -18.08
CA THR A 212 4.96 1.12 -19.28
C THR A 212 3.69 0.42 -19.75
N VAL A 213 3.33 -0.69 -19.08
CA VAL A 213 2.15 -1.48 -19.41
C VAL A 213 0.90 -0.85 -18.80
N LYS A 214 -0.17 -0.76 -19.61
CA LYS A 214 -1.52 -0.47 -19.16
C LYS A 214 -2.39 -1.69 -19.40
N ILE A 215 -3.26 -2.03 -18.46
CA ILE A 215 -4.20 -3.15 -18.59
C ILE A 215 -5.61 -2.58 -18.58
N GLU A 216 -6.37 -2.94 -19.58
CA GLU A 216 -7.79 -2.65 -19.67
C GLU A 216 -8.55 -3.94 -19.43
N THR A 217 -9.47 -3.93 -18.48
CA THR A 217 -10.25 -5.10 -18.08
C THR A 217 -11.72 -4.87 -18.35
N SER A 218 -12.37 -5.79 -19.03
CA SER A 218 -13.81 -5.91 -19.10
C SER A 218 -14.29 -7.14 -18.34
N LEU A 219 -15.42 -7.01 -17.66
CA LEU A 219 -16.01 -8.05 -16.84
C LEU A 219 -17.44 -8.30 -17.30
N GLN A 220 -17.72 -9.54 -17.69
CA GLN A 220 -19.07 -9.98 -18.04
C GLN A 220 -19.50 -11.09 -17.07
N LYS A 221 -20.71 -10.97 -16.55
CA LYS A 221 -21.30 -12.01 -15.70
C LYS A 221 -22.21 -12.90 -16.54
N ASN A 222 -21.85 -14.16 -16.67
CA ASN A 222 -22.67 -15.16 -17.32
C ASN A 222 -23.13 -16.21 -16.29
N LYS A 223 -24.42 -16.12 -15.86
CA LYS A 223 -25.01 -16.97 -14.80
C LYS A 223 -24.15 -16.99 -13.52
N LYS A 224 -23.39 -18.09 -13.31
CA LYS A 224 -22.52 -18.29 -12.12
C LYS A 224 -21.03 -18.02 -12.41
N ILE A 225 -20.66 -17.70 -13.65
CA ILE A 225 -19.26 -17.56 -14.08
C ILE A 225 -19.00 -16.11 -14.46
N TYR A 226 -17.86 -15.57 -14.03
CA TYR A 226 -17.34 -14.30 -14.51
C TYR A 226 -16.38 -14.55 -15.68
N ILE A 227 -16.64 -13.90 -16.81
CA ILE A 227 -15.75 -13.86 -17.96
C ILE A 227 -14.95 -12.58 -17.85
N ILE A 228 -13.63 -12.72 -17.73
CA ILE A 228 -12.70 -11.62 -17.63
C ILE A 228 -11.89 -11.53 -18.93
N GLU A 229 -12.09 -10.45 -19.66
CA GLU A 229 -11.28 -10.13 -20.83
C GLU A 229 -10.32 -9.00 -20.51
N GLN A 230 -9.04 -9.18 -20.84
CA GLN A 230 -8.01 -8.17 -20.58
C GLN A 230 -7.20 -7.85 -21.82
N ARG A 231 -6.97 -6.55 -22.04
CA ARG A 231 -6.07 -6.04 -23.07
C ARG A 231 -4.82 -5.46 -22.42
N ILE A 232 -3.67 -6.04 -22.74
CA ILE A 232 -2.38 -5.58 -22.25
C ILE A 232 -1.78 -4.64 -23.30
N LEU A 233 -1.80 -3.36 -23.00
CA LEU A 233 -1.30 -2.31 -23.88
C LEU A 233 0.17 -2.01 -23.58
N VAL A 234 0.98 -1.95 -24.62
CA VAL A 234 2.42 -1.69 -24.55
C VAL A 234 2.83 -0.53 -25.43
N LYS A 235 3.86 0.22 -25.02
CA LYS A 235 4.33 1.40 -25.78
C LYS A 235 5.13 1.09 -27.04
N LYS A 236 5.80 -0.09 -27.09
CA LYS A 236 6.67 -0.49 -28.20
C LYS A 236 6.34 -1.91 -28.66
N THR A 237 6.43 -2.16 -29.96
CA THR A 237 6.19 -3.50 -30.54
C THR A 237 7.14 -4.56 -29.97
N SER A 238 8.40 -4.20 -29.69
CA SER A 238 9.36 -5.09 -29.03
C SER A 238 8.93 -5.54 -27.63
N HIS A 239 8.14 -4.74 -26.91
CA HIS A 239 7.60 -5.13 -25.60
C HIS A 239 6.51 -6.20 -25.73
N LYS A 240 5.75 -6.20 -26.85
CA LYS A 240 4.70 -7.19 -27.12
C LYS A 240 5.29 -8.61 -27.18
N SER A 241 6.36 -8.81 -27.94
CA SER A 241 7.00 -10.12 -28.06
C SER A 241 7.58 -10.63 -26.73
N ILE A 242 8.09 -9.72 -25.89
CA ILE A 242 8.62 -10.09 -24.56
C ILE A 242 7.50 -10.53 -23.60
N ILE A 243 6.34 -9.86 -23.64
CA ILE A 243 5.19 -10.22 -22.79
C ILE A 243 4.51 -11.50 -23.27
N ILE A 244 4.44 -11.71 -24.57
CA ILE A 244 3.89 -12.95 -25.15
C ILE A 244 4.83 -14.12 -24.81
N GLY A 245 6.14 -13.94 -24.97
CA GLY A 245 7.15 -14.98 -24.80
C GLY A 245 7.20 -15.96 -25.98
N LYS A 246 8.10 -16.94 -25.88
CA LYS A 246 8.25 -17.98 -26.90
C LYS A 246 6.96 -18.80 -26.98
N MET A 247 6.36 -18.90 -28.15
CA MET A 247 5.09 -19.61 -28.41
C MET A 247 3.93 -19.26 -27.46
N GLY A 248 3.96 -18.05 -26.85
CA GLY A 248 2.92 -17.61 -25.94
C GLY A 248 3.05 -18.07 -24.48
N ASP A 249 4.16 -18.73 -24.12
CA ASP A 249 4.34 -19.30 -22.77
C ASP A 249 4.24 -18.27 -21.66
N LYS A 250 4.84 -17.09 -21.88
CA LYS A 250 4.90 -16.05 -20.84
C LYS A 250 3.52 -15.44 -20.55
N ILE A 251 2.74 -15.13 -21.58
CA ILE A 251 1.39 -14.60 -21.40
C ILE A 251 0.45 -15.65 -20.79
N LYS A 252 0.61 -16.92 -21.14
CA LYS A 252 -0.12 -18.03 -20.53
C LYS A 252 0.22 -18.15 -19.03
N GLU A 253 1.49 -18.04 -18.67
CA GLU A 253 1.95 -18.05 -17.28
C GLU A 253 1.37 -16.87 -16.47
N ILE A 254 1.41 -15.65 -17.05
CA ILE A 254 0.81 -14.45 -16.45
C ILE A 254 -0.68 -14.70 -16.16
N GLY A 255 -1.44 -15.14 -17.15
CA GLY A 255 -2.88 -15.39 -17.01
C GLY A 255 -3.21 -16.51 -16.03
N SER A 256 -2.40 -17.59 -16.00
CA SER A 256 -2.59 -18.70 -15.05
C SER A 256 -2.36 -18.25 -13.61
N ARG A 257 -1.28 -17.52 -13.35
CA ARG A 257 -0.98 -17.00 -12.01
C ARG A 257 -1.97 -15.91 -11.55
N ALA A 258 -2.48 -15.09 -12.49
CA ALA A 258 -3.47 -14.07 -12.16
C ALA A 258 -4.83 -14.68 -11.76
N ARG A 259 -5.19 -15.84 -12.31
CA ARG A 259 -6.43 -16.55 -11.96
C ARG A 259 -6.41 -17.24 -10.59
N LEU A 260 -5.23 -17.46 -10.02
CA LEU A 260 -5.07 -18.06 -8.69
C LEU A 260 -5.26 -17.05 -7.55
N ASP A 261 -5.08 -15.75 -7.83
CA ASP A 261 -5.27 -14.64 -6.89
C ASP A 261 -6.69 -14.07 -6.98
#